data_cc7c3d6c935e8f5b67cfa7b110eff9ea
#
_entry.id   cc7c3d6c935e8f5b67cfa7b110eff9ea
#
_cell.length_a   1.000
_cell.length_b   1.000
_cell.length_c   1.000
_cell.angle_alpha   90.00
_cell.angle_beta   90.00
_cell.angle_gamma   90.00
#
_symmetry.space_group_name_H-M   'P 1'
#
loop_
_entity.id
_entity.type
_entity.pdbx_description
1 polymer ?
#
loop_
_entity_poly.entity_id
_entity_poly.type
_entity_poly.pdbx_seq_one_letter_code
_entity_poly.pdbx_strand_id
1 'polypeptide(L)' 'MGFKKGSIGAILMEDLNNFKKDREALIEELKNQYPTSKELELITSTITTYNAVIKELEYIIDKAKLAKESK' A
#
# COMPACT_ATOMS: atom_id res chain seq x y z
N MET A 1 2.37 -14.89 11.60
CA MET A 1 3.52 -14.43 12.35
C MET A 1 4.20 -13.25 11.69
N GLY A 2 4.41 -12.18 12.45
CA GLY A 2 5.03 -10.99 11.92
C GLY A 2 6.55 -11.01 11.96
N PHE A 3 7.12 -9.93 11.52
CA PHE A 3 8.56 -9.74 11.57
C PHE A 3 8.98 -9.20 12.94
N LYS A 4 10.22 -9.34 13.25
CA LYS A 4 10.80 -8.80 14.46
C LYS A 4 10.66 -7.29 14.46
N LYS A 5 10.29 -6.72 15.60
CA LYS A 5 10.14 -5.28 15.73
C LYS A 5 11.44 -4.58 15.37
N GLY A 6 11.36 -3.56 14.54
CA GLY A 6 12.52 -2.80 14.08
C GLY A 6 13.27 -3.42 12.92
N SER A 7 12.87 -4.61 12.46
CA SER A 7 13.48 -5.24 11.31
C SER A 7 13.00 -4.58 10.01
N ILE A 8 13.70 -4.83 8.93
CA ILE A 8 13.30 -4.34 7.60
C ILE A 8 11.90 -4.85 7.25
N GLY A 9 11.61 -6.11 7.59
CA GLY A 9 10.30 -6.69 7.35
C GLY A 9 9.19 -5.95 8.08
N ALA A 10 9.43 -5.57 9.34
CA ALA A 10 8.45 -4.82 10.13
C ALA A 10 8.23 -3.43 9.54
N ILE A 11 9.30 -2.78 9.07
CA ILE A 11 9.20 -1.46 8.44
C ILE A 11 8.40 -1.57 7.14
N LEU A 12 8.64 -2.59 6.34
CA LEU A 12 7.90 -2.81 5.10
C LEU A 12 6.41 -3.06 5.37
N MET A 13 6.10 -3.83 6.40
CA MET A 13 4.70 -4.08 6.79
C MET A 13 4.00 -2.81 7.22
N GLU A 14 4.69 -1.97 7.98
CA GLU A 14 4.15 -0.69 8.42
C GLU A 14 3.89 0.23 7.22
N ASP A 15 4.83 0.32 6.30
CA ASP A 15 4.67 1.12 5.08
C ASP A 15 3.51 0.61 4.25
N LEU A 16 3.39 -0.70 4.10
CA LEU A 16 2.30 -1.31 3.36
C LEU A 16 0.94 -0.92 3.96
N ASN A 17 0.82 -1.01 5.29
CA ASN A 17 -0.41 -0.64 5.98
C ASN A 17 -0.73 0.84 5.81
N ASN A 18 0.27 1.70 5.86
CA ASN A 18 0.10 3.15 5.67
C ASN A 18 -0.37 3.46 4.25
N PHE A 19 0.20 2.83 3.25
CA PHE A 19 -0.22 3.02 1.87
C PHE A 19 -1.66 2.54 1.64
N LYS A 20 -2.03 1.43 2.27
CA LYS A 20 -3.41 0.92 2.19
C LYS A 20 -4.40 1.91 2.81
N LYS A 21 -4.05 2.51 3.93
CA LYS A 21 -4.88 3.51 4.60
C LYS A 21 -5.03 4.76 3.73
N ASP A 22 -3.94 5.22 3.14
CA ASP A 22 -3.97 6.39 2.27
C ASP A 22 -4.84 6.14 1.05
N ARG A 23 -4.73 4.96 0.46
CA ARG A 23 -5.55 4.56 -0.66
C ARG A 23 -7.03 4.56 -0.29
N GLU A 24 -7.37 4.00 0.86
CA GLU A 24 -8.76 3.98 1.35
C GLU A 24 -9.31 5.39 1.55
N ALA A 25 -8.49 6.30 2.07
CA ALA A 25 -8.89 7.68 2.26
C ALA A 25 -9.23 8.34 0.93
N LEU A 26 -8.44 8.07 -0.11
CA LEU A 26 -8.70 8.61 -1.44
C LEU A 26 -9.99 8.04 -2.04
N ILE A 27 -10.24 6.76 -1.84
CA ILE A 27 -11.46 6.11 -2.32
C ILE A 27 -12.68 6.71 -1.63
N GLU A 28 -12.59 6.95 -0.32
CA GLU A 28 -13.66 7.58 0.44
C GLU A 28 -13.94 9.00 -0.07
N GLU A 29 -12.89 9.73 -0.40
CA GLU A 29 -13.02 11.06 -0.97
C GLU A 29 -13.80 11.05 -2.29
N LEU A 30 -13.53 10.06 -3.13
CA LEU A 30 -14.26 9.87 -4.38
C LEU A 30 -15.75 9.58 -4.16
N LYS A 31 -16.07 8.83 -3.11
CA LYS A 31 -17.45 8.46 -2.80
C LYS A 31 -18.25 9.59 -2.21
N ASN A 32 -17.62 10.42 -1.39
CA ASN A 32 -18.30 11.43 -0.60
C ASN A 32 -18.29 12.83 -1.17
N GLN A 33 -17.49 13.07 -2.18
CA GLN A 33 -17.37 14.38 -2.83
C GLN A 33 -17.61 14.24 -4.32
N TYR A 34 -17.95 15.37 -4.95
CA TYR A 34 -18.16 15.40 -6.39
C TYR A 34 -16.98 16.12 -7.04
N PRO A 35 -15.88 15.41 -7.25
CA PRO A 35 -14.67 16.04 -7.81
C PRO A 35 -14.90 16.47 -9.26
N THR A 36 -14.16 17.49 -9.65
CA THR A 36 -14.14 17.91 -11.06
C THR A 36 -13.44 16.81 -11.88
N SER A 37 -13.59 16.88 -13.20
CA SER A 37 -12.93 15.92 -14.08
C SER A 37 -11.43 15.86 -13.87
N LYS A 38 -10.83 17.03 -13.64
CA LYS A 38 -9.40 17.14 -13.39
C LYS A 38 -8.99 16.50 -12.06
N GLU A 39 -9.77 16.76 -11.02
CA GLU A 39 -9.53 16.17 -9.70
C GLU A 39 -9.72 14.67 -9.74
N LEU A 40 -10.75 14.20 -10.44
CA LEU A 40 -11.01 12.78 -10.60
C LEU A 40 -9.86 12.07 -11.29
N GLU A 41 -9.32 12.67 -12.34
CA GLU A 41 -8.18 12.14 -13.06
C GLU A 41 -6.95 12.02 -12.15
N LEU A 42 -6.70 13.08 -11.37
CA LEU A 42 -5.56 13.11 -10.45
C LEU A 42 -5.71 12.07 -9.34
N ILE A 43 -6.89 11.98 -8.74
CA ILE A 43 -7.14 11.01 -7.66
C ILE A 43 -7.02 9.59 -8.20
N THR A 44 -7.59 9.31 -9.37
CA THR A 44 -7.50 7.99 -9.99
C THR A 44 -6.06 7.61 -10.28
N SER A 45 -5.28 8.55 -10.79
CA SER A 45 -3.87 8.36 -11.08
C SER A 45 -3.08 8.05 -9.80
N THR A 46 -3.39 8.76 -8.73
CA THR A 46 -2.76 8.57 -7.43
C THR A 46 -3.10 7.19 -6.85
N ILE A 47 -4.38 6.78 -6.96
CA ILE A 47 -4.81 5.45 -6.50
C ILE A 47 -4.08 4.36 -7.27
N THR A 48 -3.93 4.53 -8.58
CA THR A 48 -3.21 3.57 -9.42
C THR A 48 -1.76 3.43 -8.96
N THR A 49 -1.13 4.55 -8.61
CA THR A 49 0.23 4.56 -8.09
C THR A 49 0.31 3.81 -6.75
N TYR A 50 -0.63 4.08 -5.83
CA TYR A 50 -0.68 3.36 -4.57
C TYR A 50 -0.86 1.86 -4.78
N ASN A 51 -1.72 1.46 -5.70
CA ASN A 51 -1.93 0.04 -6.01
C ASN A 51 -0.64 -0.61 -6.49
N ALA A 52 0.12 0.05 -7.33
CA ALA A 52 1.39 -0.46 -7.83
C ALA A 52 2.40 -0.62 -6.70
N VAL A 53 2.52 0.38 -5.84
CA VAL A 53 3.45 0.34 -4.69
C VAL A 53 3.04 -0.76 -3.71
N ILE A 54 1.76 -0.87 -3.40
CA ILE A 54 1.24 -1.89 -2.50
C ILE A 54 1.57 -3.28 -3.03
N LYS A 55 1.35 -3.51 -4.30
CA LYS A 55 1.64 -4.78 -4.96
C LYS A 55 3.12 -5.14 -4.85
N GLU A 56 3.97 -4.15 -5.09
CA GLU A 56 5.41 -4.32 -5.01
C GLU A 56 5.85 -4.67 -3.59
N LEU A 57 5.32 -3.96 -2.60
CA LEU A 57 5.63 -4.21 -1.21
C LEU A 57 5.16 -5.61 -0.77
N GLU A 58 3.97 -6.01 -1.20
CA GLU A 58 3.44 -7.34 -0.89
C GLU A 58 4.34 -8.42 -1.48
N TYR A 59 4.81 -8.22 -2.70
CA TYR A 59 5.72 -9.15 -3.35
C TYR A 59 7.04 -9.28 -2.57
N ILE A 60 7.61 -8.16 -2.18
CA ILE A 60 8.87 -8.13 -1.43
C ILE A 60 8.71 -8.82 -0.08
N ILE A 61 7.61 -8.53 0.61
CA ILE A 61 7.32 -9.13 1.92
C ILE A 61 7.14 -10.63 1.79
N ASP A 62 6.41 -11.09 0.79
CA ASP A 62 6.22 -12.52 0.54
C ASP A 62 7.54 -13.22 0.26
N LYS A 63 8.40 -12.61 -0.54
CA LYS A 63 9.72 -13.16 -0.83
C LYS A 63 10.58 -13.25 0.42
N ALA A 64 10.51 -12.23 1.27
CA ALA A 64 11.26 -12.22 2.53
C ALA A 64 10.78 -13.33 3.46
N LYS A 65 9.47 -13.54 3.52
CA LYS A 65 8.90 -14.63 4.34
C LYS A 65 9.32 -15.99 3.83
N LEU A 66 9.27 -16.20 2.53
CA LEU A 66 9.67 -17.47 1.92
C LEU A 66 11.15 -17.75 2.17
N ALA A 67 12.00 -16.75 2.03
CA ALA A 67 13.42 -16.90 2.27
C ALA A 67 13.70 -17.29 3.72
N LYS A 68 12.95 -16.70 4.66
CA LYS A 68 13.07 -16.98 6.07
C LYS A 68 12.59 -18.39 6.40
N GLU A 69 11.51 -18.82 5.78
CA GLU A 69 10.91 -20.14 6.00
C GLU A 69 11.73 -21.27 5.38
N SER A 70 12.48 -20.97 4.34
CA SER A 70 13.32 -21.94 3.64
C SER A 70 14.48 -22.43 4.49
N LYS A 71 14.76 -21.77 5.55
CA LYS A 71 15.82 -22.17 6.47
C LYS A 71 15.24 -23.01 7.59
#